data_6cf8bb12d3a5fb00352bb42dbbcff1ed
#
_entry.id   6cf8bb12d3a5fb00352bb42dbbcff1ed
#
_cell.length_a   1.000
_cell.length_b   1.000
_cell.length_c   1.000
_cell.angle_alpha   90.00
_cell.angle_beta   90.00
_cell.angle_gamma   90.00
#
_symmetry.space_group_name_H-M   'P 1'
#
loop_
_entity.id
_entity.type
_entity.pdbx_description
1 polymer ?
#
loop_
_entity_poly.entity_id
_entity_poly.type
_entity_poly.pdbx_seq_one_letter_code
_entity_poly.pdbx_strand_id
1 'polypeptide(L)'
;MSEYLTKGPVLINFWATWCSPCKKEMVFLDKFERQYKDNGLSILSISIDSQKSLSHVRSYIRANDYIYDIFLDPNRQVFKKLNGNLMPTNVLIDTDGKVIWRHYGYIPGVEKNMDIQLRSALKLNA
;
A
#
# COMPACT_ATOMS: atom_id res chain seq x y z
N MET A 1 0.83 1.49 -13.67
CA MET A 1 -0.25 2.12 -12.89
C MET A 1 -1.60 2.07 -13.59
N SER A 2 -1.66 2.46 -14.86
CA SER A 2 -2.94 2.50 -15.60
C SER A 2 -3.64 1.14 -15.68
N GLU A 3 -2.88 0.05 -15.82
CA GLU A 3 -3.46 -1.29 -15.85
C GLU A 3 -4.24 -1.61 -14.57
N TYR A 4 -3.71 -1.20 -13.43
CA TYR A 4 -4.38 -1.45 -12.14
C TYR A 4 -5.64 -0.62 -12.04
N LEU A 5 -5.61 0.61 -12.52
CA LEU A 5 -6.76 1.53 -12.44
C LEU A 5 -7.94 1.07 -13.30
N THR A 6 -7.70 0.25 -14.32
CA THR A 6 -8.80 -0.32 -15.11
C THR A 6 -9.63 -1.32 -14.30
N LYS A 7 -9.06 -1.90 -13.27
CA LYS A 7 -9.76 -2.87 -12.40
C LYS A 7 -10.51 -2.18 -11.26
N GLY A 8 -10.03 -1.02 -10.81
CA GLY A 8 -10.61 -0.31 -9.69
C GLY A 8 -9.59 0.60 -9.01
N PRO A 9 -9.90 1.08 -7.81
CA PRO A 9 -8.99 1.92 -7.04
C PRO A 9 -7.69 1.19 -6.70
N VAL A 10 -6.64 1.98 -6.50
CA VAL A 10 -5.31 1.46 -6.15
C VAL A 10 -4.86 2.07 -4.85
N LEU A 11 -4.46 1.23 -3.89
CA LEU A 11 -3.82 1.67 -2.66
C LEU A 11 -2.32 1.44 -2.79
N ILE A 12 -1.56 2.53 -2.75
CA ILE A 12 -0.10 2.46 -2.78
C ILE A 12 0.39 2.57 -1.35
N ASN A 13 1.18 1.58 -0.93
CA ASN A 13 1.78 1.52 0.39
C ASN A 13 3.29 1.63 0.26
N PHE A 14 3.88 2.65 0.85
CA PHE A 14 5.33 2.79 0.92
C PHE A 14 5.83 2.22 2.25
N TRP A 15 6.85 1.37 2.18
CA TRP A 15 7.39 0.69 3.36
C TRP A 15 8.88 0.43 3.19
N ALA A 16 9.49 -0.11 4.22
CA ALA A 16 10.89 -0.53 4.17
C ALA A 16 11.11 -1.66 5.17
N THR A 17 12.10 -2.50 4.91
CA THR A 17 12.41 -3.65 5.78
C THR A 17 12.87 -3.19 7.17
N TRP A 18 13.39 -1.97 7.29
CA TRP A 18 13.83 -1.40 8.56
C TRP A 18 12.72 -0.65 9.31
N CYS A 19 11.52 -0.62 8.77
CA CYS A 19 10.41 0.14 9.33
C CYS A 19 9.44 -0.78 10.08
N SER A 20 9.55 -0.83 11.39
CA SER A 20 8.70 -1.69 12.24
C SER A 20 7.20 -1.36 12.13
N PRO A 21 6.79 -0.08 12.20
CA PRO A 21 5.36 0.26 12.03
C PRO A 21 4.81 -0.16 10.66
N CYS A 22 5.65 -0.08 9.62
CA CYS A 22 5.25 -0.52 8.27
C CYS A 22 4.88 -2.01 8.28
N LYS A 23 5.70 -2.80 8.94
CA LYS A 23 5.49 -4.26 9.00
C LYS A 23 4.20 -4.61 9.72
N LYS A 24 3.87 -3.87 10.78
CA LYS A 24 2.60 -4.08 11.50
C LYS A 24 1.41 -3.77 10.61
N GLU A 25 1.49 -2.69 9.85
CA GLU A 25 0.40 -2.28 8.96
C GLU A 25 0.21 -3.27 7.80
N MET A 26 1.29 -3.85 7.30
CA MET A 26 1.23 -4.78 6.17
C MET A 26 0.37 -6.00 6.44
N VAL A 27 0.23 -6.40 7.70
CA VAL A 27 -0.67 -7.49 8.08
C VAL A 27 -2.12 -7.13 7.72
N PHE A 28 -2.52 -5.90 8.01
CA PHE A 28 -3.88 -5.44 7.67
C PHE A 28 -4.04 -5.25 6.17
N LEU A 29 -3.00 -4.76 5.49
CA LEU A 29 -3.04 -4.59 4.04
C LEU A 29 -3.26 -5.92 3.32
N ASP A 30 -2.62 -6.98 3.82
CA ASP A 30 -2.82 -8.32 3.25
C ASP A 30 -4.27 -8.77 3.42
N LYS A 31 -4.87 -8.49 4.57
CA LYS A 31 -6.28 -8.82 4.80
C LYS A 31 -7.19 -8.05 3.85
N PHE A 32 -6.92 -6.77 3.62
CA PHE A 32 -7.70 -5.96 2.68
C PHE A 32 -7.53 -6.47 1.26
N GLU A 33 -6.31 -6.83 0.86
CA GLU A 33 -6.06 -7.40 -0.47
C GLU A 33 -6.93 -8.65 -0.69
N ARG A 34 -6.91 -9.56 0.27
CA ARG A 34 -7.68 -10.80 0.18
C ARG A 34 -9.18 -10.54 0.20
N GLN A 35 -9.62 -9.55 0.99
CA GLN A 35 -11.04 -9.24 1.16
C GLN A 35 -11.63 -8.51 -0.04
N TYR A 36 -10.89 -7.56 -0.61
CA TYR A 36 -11.42 -6.64 -1.63
C TYR A 36 -10.87 -6.86 -3.04
N LYS A 37 -10.01 -7.83 -3.23
CA LYS A 37 -9.42 -8.12 -4.53
C LYS A 37 -10.50 -8.33 -5.60
N ASP A 38 -11.52 -9.12 -5.30
CA ASP A 38 -12.61 -9.42 -6.23
C ASP A 38 -13.53 -8.22 -6.46
N ASN A 39 -13.46 -7.22 -5.60
CA ASN A 39 -14.21 -5.97 -5.75
C ASN A 39 -13.46 -4.93 -6.57
N GLY A 40 -12.26 -5.24 -7.02
CA GLY A 40 -11.48 -4.39 -7.89
C GLY A 40 -10.32 -3.64 -7.23
N LEU A 41 -10.09 -3.85 -5.92
CA LEU A 41 -8.97 -3.21 -5.24
C LEU A 41 -7.64 -3.83 -5.65
N SER A 42 -6.66 -3.00 -5.94
CA SER A 42 -5.27 -3.41 -6.09
C SER A 42 -4.45 -2.72 -5.01
N ILE A 43 -3.55 -3.46 -4.35
CA ILE A 43 -2.60 -2.89 -3.40
C ILE A 43 -1.21 -3.05 -3.98
N LEU A 44 -0.49 -1.93 -4.13
CA LEU A 44 0.88 -1.92 -4.61
C LEU A 44 1.79 -1.58 -3.45
N SER A 45 2.67 -2.51 -3.09
CA SER A 45 3.63 -2.32 -2.01
C SER A 45 4.94 -1.84 -2.61
N ILE A 46 5.34 -0.62 -2.29
CA ILE A 46 6.55 -0.01 -2.84
C ILE A 46 7.58 0.15 -1.74
N SER A 47 8.68 -0.59 -1.84
CA SER A 47 9.78 -0.50 -0.87
C SER A 47 10.69 0.66 -1.21
N ILE A 48 11.03 1.46 -0.19
CA ILE A 48 12.04 2.51 -0.35
C ILE A 48 13.43 2.04 0.14
N ASP A 49 13.58 0.74 0.37
CA ASP A 49 14.90 0.16 0.66
C ASP A 49 15.86 0.43 -0.50
N SER A 50 17.13 0.59 -0.17
CA SER A 50 18.17 0.73 -1.21
C SER A 50 18.30 -0.58 -1.99
N GLN A 51 18.95 -0.52 -3.16
CA GLN A 51 19.21 -1.71 -3.97
C GLN A 51 19.98 -2.79 -3.22
N LYS A 52 20.82 -2.39 -2.27
CA LYS A 52 21.58 -3.34 -1.44
C LYS A 52 20.70 -4.23 -0.60
N SER A 53 19.47 -3.79 -0.30
CA SER A 53 18.53 -4.52 0.56
C SER A 53 17.49 -5.30 -0.21
N LEU A 54 17.63 -5.43 -1.53
CA LEU A 54 16.63 -6.09 -2.38
C LEU A 54 16.32 -7.51 -1.93
N SER A 55 17.34 -8.28 -1.56
CA SER A 55 17.14 -9.65 -1.09
C SER A 55 16.35 -9.69 0.22
N HIS A 56 16.54 -8.71 1.09
CA HIS A 56 15.80 -8.60 2.35
C HIS A 56 14.31 -8.33 2.10
N VAL A 57 14.00 -7.46 1.11
CA VAL A 57 12.62 -7.17 0.72
C VAL A 57 11.93 -8.44 0.26
N ARG A 58 12.55 -9.17 -0.65
CA ARG A 58 11.99 -10.42 -1.20
C ARG A 58 11.80 -11.48 -0.12
N SER A 59 12.81 -11.64 0.75
CA SER A 59 12.74 -12.61 1.83
C SER A 59 11.61 -12.28 2.80
N TYR A 60 11.44 -11.02 3.15
CA TYR A 60 10.41 -10.60 4.08
C TYR A 60 9.01 -10.90 3.52
N ILE A 61 8.76 -10.54 2.26
CA ILE A 61 7.47 -10.76 1.62
C ILE A 61 7.17 -12.26 1.51
N ARG A 62 8.17 -13.05 1.13
CA ARG A 62 8.01 -14.50 1.01
C ARG A 62 7.73 -15.15 2.36
N ALA A 63 8.44 -14.73 3.40
CA ALA A 63 8.28 -15.28 4.74
C ALA A 63 6.90 -15.01 5.33
N ASN A 64 6.27 -13.92 4.95
CA ASN A 64 4.94 -13.55 5.45
C ASN A 64 3.81 -13.95 4.50
N ASP A 65 4.15 -14.53 3.36
CA ASP A 65 3.18 -15.03 2.38
C ASP A 65 2.18 -13.97 1.92
N TYR A 66 2.66 -12.73 1.79
CA TYR A 66 1.81 -11.64 1.29
C TYR A 66 1.58 -11.78 -0.20
N ILE A 67 0.36 -11.44 -0.66
CA ILE A 67 -0.06 -11.64 -2.05
C ILE A 67 -0.07 -10.37 -2.90
N TYR A 68 0.17 -9.20 -2.31
CA TYR A 68 0.14 -7.97 -3.10
C TYR A 68 1.44 -7.78 -3.89
N ASP A 69 1.34 -7.02 -4.98
CA ASP A 69 2.47 -6.76 -5.87
C ASP A 69 3.51 -5.88 -5.17
N ILE A 70 4.79 -6.19 -5.41
CA ILE A 70 5.92 -5.52 -4.78
C ILE A 70 6.72 -4.78 -5.82
N PHE A 71 7.00 -3.52 -5.53
CA PHE A 71 7.84 -2.67 -6.36
C PHE A 71 8.94 -2.05 -5.52
N LEU A 72 9.96 -1.53 -6.20
CA LEU A 72 11.12 -0.92 -5.56
C LEU A 72 11.24 0.53 -5.97
N ASP A 73 11.56 1.39 -5.01
CA ASP A 73 11.78 2.82 -5.24
C ASP A 73 13.06 3.24 -4.49
N PRO A 74 14.23 2.69 -4.88
CA PRO A 74 15.46 2.86 -4.09
C PRO A 74 15.94 4.30 -3.99
N ASN A 75 15.56 5.15 -4.92
CA ASN A 75 15.91 6.58 -4.89
C ASN A 75 14.78 7.45 -4.39
N ARG A 76 13.69 6.84 -3.90
CA ARG A 76 12.51 7.53 -3.35
C ARG A 76 11.87 8.50 -4.34
N GLN A 77 11.97 8.24 -5.63
CA GLN A 77 11.42 9.11 -6.65
C GLN A 77 9.90 9.11 -6.65
N VAL A 78 9.30 7.91 -6.63
CA VAL A 78 7.83 7.79 -6.59
C VAL A 78 7.31 8.28 -5.25
N PHE A 79 8.02 7.96 -4.17
CA PHE A 79 7.66 8.41 -2.83
C PHE A 79 7.55 9.93 -2.78
N LYS A 80 8.53 10.63 -3.35
CA LYS A 80 8.52 12.10 -3.39
C LYS A 80 7.41 12.64 -4.28
N LYS A 81 7.19 12.03 -5.44
CA LYS A 81 6.13 12.45 -6.37
C LYS A 81 4.75 12.35 -5.75
N LEU A 82 4.52 11.36 -4.91
CA LEU A 82 3.25 11.16 -4.24
C LEU A 82 3.19 11.84 -2.87
N ASN A 83 4.12 12.76 -2.60
CA ASN A 83 4.19 13.53 -1.36
C ASN A 83 4.33 12.64 -0.12
N GLY A 84 5.17 11.61 -0.23
CA GLY A 84 5.48 10.75 0.91
C GLY A 84 6.16 11.54 2.01
N ASN A 85 5.91 11.14 3.24
CA ASN A 85 6.47 11.80 4.41
C ASN A 85 6.81 10.76 5.48
N LEU A 86 6.02 10.66 6.53
CA LEU A 86 6.25 9.66 7.57
C LEU A 86 5.95 8.25 7.07
N MET A 87 6.78 7.31 7.46
CA MET A 87 6.57 5.90 7.10
C MET A 87 5.74 5.18 8.16
N PRO A 88 4.80 4.32 7.78
CA PRO A 88 4.38 4.05 6.41
C PRO A 88 3.58 5.21 5.79
N THR A 89 3.69 5.36 4.49
CA THR A 89 2.83 6.30 3.74
C THR A 89 1.88 5.49 2.88
N ASN A 90 0.60 5.80 2.97
CA ASN A 90 -0.44 5.18 2.14
C ASN A 90 -1.13 6.23 1.29
N VAL A 91 -1.32 5.91 0.01
CA VAL A 91 -1.98 6.81 -0.95
C VAL A 91 -3.04 6.00 -1.68
N LEU A 92 -4.29 6.42 -1.58
CA LEU A 92 -5.40 5.79 -2.28
C LEU A 92 -5.74 6.60 -3.53
N ILE A 93 -5.72 5.93 -4.67
CA ILE A 93 -5.94 6.56 -5.98
C ILE A 93 -7.20 5.98 -6.59
N ASP A 94 -8.10 6.86 -7.03
CA ASP A 94 -9.34 6.46 -7.67
C ASP A 94 -9.10 6.07 -9.14
N THR A 95 -10.12 5.48 -9.77
CA THR A 95 -10.02 4.98 -11.15
C THR A 95 -9.70 6.05 -12.18
N ASP A 96 -9.97 7.32 -11.88
CA ASP A 96 -9.62 8.44 -12.74
C ASP A 96 -8.20 8.97 -12.48
N GLY A 97 -7.43 8.32 -11.62
CA GLY A 97 -6.05 8.69 -11.34
C GLY A 97 -5.87 9.76 -10.28
N LYS A 98 -6.95 10.14 -9.58
CA LYS A 98 -6.88 11.16 -8.53
C LYS A 98 -6.61 10.56 -7.17
N VAL A 99 -5.75 11.23 -6.39
CA VAL A 99 -5.53 10.87 -4.99
C VAL A 99 -6.77 11.27 -4.19
N ILE A 100 -7.42 10.30 -3.57
CA ILE A 100 -8.64 10.54 -2.79
C ILE A 100 -8.42 10.38 -1.29
N TRP A 101 -7.30 9.81 -0.89
CA TRP A 101 -6.95 9.67 0.53
C TRP A 101 -5.45 9.46 0.67
N ARG A 102 -4.89 10.02 1.75
CA ARG A 102 -3.46 9.85 2.08
C ARG A 102 -3.34 9.79 3.60
N HIS A 103 -2.49 8.89 4.06
CA HIS A 103 -2.24 8.74 5.50
C HIS A 103 -0.77 8.50 5.76
N TYR A 104 -0.25 9.14 6.80
CA TYR A 104 1.14 9.03 7.22
C TYR A 104 1.24 8.38 8.59
N GLY A 105 2.21 7.46 8.72
CA GLY A 105 2.48 6.79 9.99
C GLY A 105 1.47 5.69 10.30
N TYR A 106 1.78 4.92 11.34
CA TYR A 106 0.89 3.85 11.81
C TYR A 106 0.47 4.16 13.24
N ILE A 107 -0.84 4.31 13.43
CA ILE A 107 -1.45 4.50 14.74
C ILE A 107 -2.39 3.32 14.94
N PRO A 108 -2.31 2.58 16.09
CA PRO A 108 -3.23 1.48 16.35
C PRO A 108 -4.68 1.90 16.13
N GLY A 109 -5.43 1.11 15.36
CA GLY A 109 -6.81 1.44 15.01
C GLY A 109 -6.98 2.14 13.67
N VAL A 110 -5.88 2.55 13.02
CA VAL A 110 -5.94 3.21 11.71
C VAL A 110 -6.56 2.31 10.64
N GLU A 111 -6.47 1.00 10.81
CA GLU A 111 -7.04 0.02 9.89
C GLU A 111 -8.56 0.17 9.75
N LYS A 112 -9.23 0.65 10.79
CA LYS A 112 -10.67 0.89 10.73
C LYS A 112 -10.99 2.05 9.80
N ASN A 113 -10.24 3.15 9.90
CA ASN A 113 -10.41 4.29 9.00
C ASN A 113 -10.03 3.91 7.58
N MET A 114 -8.94 3.15 7.42
CA MET A 114 -8.52 2.67 6.11
C MET A 114 -9.62 1.82 5.45
N ASP A 115 -10.22 0.92 6.20
CA ASP A 115 -11.33 0.09 5.69
C ASP A 115 -12.48 0.96 5.20
N ILE A 116 -12.85 1.99 5.95
CA ILE A 116 -13.90 2.92 5.56
C ILE A 116 -13.55 3.60 4.22
N GLN A 117 -12.31 4.05 4.07
CA GLN A 117 -11.87 4.71 2.84
C GLN A 117 -11.88 3.75 1.65
N LEU A 118 -11.43 2.51 1.85
CA LEU A 118 -11.43 1.50 0.80
C LEU A 118 -12.86 1.14 0.38
N ARG A 119 -13.75 0.93 1.33
CA ARG A 119 -15.14 0.62 1.01
C ARG A 119 -15.82 1.76 0.25
N SER A 120 -15.54 2.99 0.64
CA SER A 120 -16.07 4.16 -0.05
C SER A 120 -15.55 4.23 -1.49
N ALA A 121 -14.26 4.01 -1.70
CA ALA A 121 -13.66 4.02 -3.03
C ALA A 121 -14.20 2.91 -3.92
N LEU A 122 -14.48 1.75 -3.33
CA LEU A 122 -15.05 0.60 -4.04
C LEU A 122 -16.57 0.68 -4.19
N LYS A 123 -17.19 1.72 -3.64
CA LYS A 123 -18.64 1.95 -3.65
C LYS A 123 -19.40 0.82 -2.94
N LEU A 124 -18.80 0.29 -1.89
CA LEU A 124 -19.43 -0.71 -1.04
C LEU A 124 -20.11 -0.03 0.14
N ASN A 125 -21.26 -0.55 0.52
CA ASN A 125 -21.96 -0.04 1.69
C ASN A 125 -21.20 -0.42 2.96
N ALA A 126 -21.21 0.50 3.92
CA ALA A 126 -20.58 0.28 5.20
C ALA A 126 -21.29 -0.84 5.98
#